data_746a1057d59aa8af77a1c1a72c6f2d41
#
_entry.id   746a1057d59aa8af77a1c1a72c6f2d41
#
_cell.length_a   1.000
_cell.length_b   1.000
_cell.length_c   1.000
_cell.angle_alpha   90.00
_cell.angle_beta   90.00
_cell.angle_gamma   90.00
#
_symmetry.space_group_name_H-M   'P 1'
#
loop_
_entity.id
_entity.type
_entity.pdbx_description
1 polymer ?
#
loop_
_entity_poly.entity_id
_entity_poly.type
_entity_poly.pdbx_seq_one_letter_code
_entity_poly.pdbx_strand_id
1 'polypeptide(L)'
;MRFVDTNVLLYAIAGDPAEQDKARRANDILAERDLALSVQVLQEFYVQATRASRPDAIGHQQAVRLIESFRRFRVQDVTSEIMMAALDARQRFQLCYWDAAIIEASRVMGCTQVLSEDLNEGQDYGGVSVTNPFR
;
A
#
# COMPACT_ATOMS: atom_id res chain seq x y z
N MET A 1 0.30 -10.32 -10.81
CA MET A 1 -0.14 -9.01 -10.26
C MET A 1 0.23 -8.96 -8.79
N ARG A 2 0.89 -7.88 -8.38
CA ARG A 2 1.33 -7.69 -6.99
C ARG A 2 0.57 -6.51 -6.40
N PHE A 3 0.21 -6.62 -5.14
CA PHE A 3 -0.47 -5.56 -4.41
C PHE A 3 0.55 -4.64 -3.75
N VAL A 4 0.33 -3.34 -3.81
CA VAL A 4 1.26 -2.33 -3.29
C VAL A 4 0.66 -1.67 -2.06
N ASP A 5 1.37 -1.74 -0.92
CA ASP A 5 0.97 -1.08 0.31
C ASP A 5 1.34 0.42 0.29
N THR A 6 0.75 1.18 1.17
CA THR A 6 0.86 2.64 1.24
C THR A 6 2.31 3.14 1.33
N ASN A 7 3.16 2.45 2.10
CA ASN A 7 4.55 2.90 2.27
C ASN A 7 5.32 2.98 0.95
N VAL A 8 5.00 2.12 -0.02
CA VAL A 8 5.65 2.19 -1.34
C VAL A 8 5.31 3.50 -2.06
N LEU A 9 4.05 3.92 -2.00
CA LEU A 9 3.63 5.20 -2.60
C LEU A 9 4.31 6.38 -1.89
N LEU A 10 4.43 6.32 -0.57
CA LEU A 10 5.05 7.39 0.22
C LEU A 10 6.54 7.51 -0.07
N TYR A 11 7.25 6.39 -0.21
CA TYR A 11 8.68 6.44 -0.56
C TYR A 11 8.88 7.02 -1.96
N ALA A 12 7.97 6.75 -2.89
CA ALA A 12 8.08 7.28 -4.25
C ALA A 12 8.14 8.80 -4.31
N ILE A 13 7.55 9.49 -3.32
CA ILE A 13 7.55 10.95 -3.23
C ILE A 13 8.45 11.48 -2.12
N ALA A 14 9.26 10.63 -1.48
CA ALA A 14 10.10 11.04 -0.36
C ALA A 14 11.17 12.04 -0.82
N GLY A 15 11.25 13.17 -0.09
CA GLY A 15 12.24 14.22 -0.36
C GLY A 15 13.48 14.14 0.50
N ASP A 16 13.51 13.26 1.52
CA ASP A 16 14.64 13.11 2.42
C ASP A 16 15.81 12.45 1.69
N PRO A 17 17.00 13.08 1.69
CA PRO A 17 18.20 12.45 1.08
C PRO A 17 18.51 11.07 1.63
N ALA A 18 18.20 10.79 2.89
CA ALA A 18 18.43 9.49 3.52
C ALA A 18 17.54 8.38 2.92
N GLU A 19 16.46 8.75 2.22
CA GLU A 19 15.49 7.82 1.65
C GLU A 19 15.56 7.73 0.12
N GLN A 20 16.61 8.29 -0.51
CA GLN A 20 16.68 8.35 -1.97
C GLN A 20 16.78 6.97 -2.62
N ASP A 21 17.47 6.01 -1.99
CA ASP A 21 17.52 4.64 -2.51
C ASP A 21 16.14 3.99 -2.50
N LYS A 22 15.38 4.19 -1.41
CA LYS A 22 14.01 3.68 -1.31
C LYS A 22 13.09 4.39 -2.31
N ALA A 23 13.27 5.69 -2.52
CA ALA A 23 12.49 6.44 -3.50
C ALA A 23 12.72 5.91 -4.91
N ARG A 24 13.96 5.65 -5.29
CA ARG A 24 14.28 5.05 -6.59
C ARG A 24 13.64 3.67 -6.73
N ARG A 25 13.77 2.83 -5.71
CA ARG A 25 13.19 1.49 -5.74
C ARG A 25 11.66 1.54 -5.86
N ALA A 26 11.02 2.43 -5.11
CA ALA A 26 9.56 2.61 -5.16
C ALA A 26 9.12 3.08 -6.56
N ASN A 27 9.83 4.04 -7.15
CA ASN A 27 9.50 4.52 -8.49
C ASN A 27 9.73 3.45 -9.56
N ASP A 28 10.74 2.60 -9.41
CA ASP A 28 10.95 1.46 -10.32
C ASP A 28 9.77 0.49 -10.24
N ILE A 29 9.26 0.21 -9.04
CA ILE A 29 8.08 -0.62 -8.86
C ILE A 29 6.87 0.01 -9.55
N LEU A 30 6.63 1.29 -9.31
CA LEU A 30 5.46 1.99 -9.86
C LEU A 30 5.52 2.18 -11.37
N ALA A 31 6.66 1.93 -11.99
CA ALA A 31 6.79 1.90 -13.45
C ALA A 31 6.26 0.58 -14.04
N GLU A 32 6.07 -0.44 -13.22
CA GLU A 32 5.46 -1.71 -13.67
C GLU A 32 3.98 -1.49 -13.95
N ARG A 33 3.40 -2.32 -14.82
CA ARG A 33 2.00 -2.17 -15.22
C ARG A 33 1.06 -3.10 -14.45
N ASP A 34 1.57 -4.23 -13.99
CA ASP A 34 0.76 -5.30 -13.38
C ASP A 34 0.74 -5.17 -11.86
N LEU A 35 0.28 -4.03 -11.38
CA LEU A 35 0.15 -3.75 -9.96
C LEU A 35 -1.31 -3.53 -9.58
N ALA A 36 -1.59 -3.76 -8.31
CA ALA A 36 -2.89 -3.54 -7.71
C ALA A 36 -2.74 -2.76 -6.40
N LEU A 37 -3.75 -2.02 -6.05
CA LEU A 37 -3.86 -1.37 -4.75
C LEU A 37 -5.33 -1.21 -4.39
N SER A 38 -5.65 -0.57 -3.29
CA SER A 38 -7.03 -0.40 -2.85
C SER A 38 -7.34 1.06 -2.59
N VAL A 39 -8.62 1.38 -2.50
CA VAL A 39 -9.08 2.72 -2.08
C VAL A 39 -8.51 3.04 -0.70
N GLN A 40 -8.42 2.07 0.21
CA GLN A 40 -7.80 2.28 1.52
C GLN A 40 -6.35 2.78 1.38
N VAL A 41 -5.56 2.18 0.50
CA VAL A 41 -4.18 2.61 0.26
C VAL A 41 -4.14 4.05 -0.22
N LEU A 42 -5.03 4.43 -1.12
CA LEU A 42 -5.12 5.81 -1.61
C LEU A 42 -5.53 6.79 -0.50
N GLN A 43 -6.46 6.39 0.36
CA GLN A 43 -6.89 7.20 1.51
C GLN A 43 -5.74 7.41 2.49
N GLU A 44 -5.03 6.36 2.84
CA GLU A 44 -3.87 6.44 3.73
C GLU A 44 -2.76 7.30 3.11
N PHE A 45 -2.51 7.14 1.82
CA PHE A 45 -1.53 7.95 1.10
C PHE A 45 -1.88 9.43 1.22
N TYR A 46 -3.14 9.81 0.96
CA TYR A 46 -3.55 11.21 1.04
C TYR A 46 -3.32 11.78 2.44
N VAL A 47 -3.80 11.08 3.45
CA VAL A 47 -3.72 11.56 4.84
C VAL A 47 -2.27 11.73 5.27
N GLN A 48 -1.41 10.77 4.96
CA GLN A 48 -0.02 10.81 5.39
C GLN A 48 0.83 11.77 4.56
N ALA A 49 0.64 11.82 3.24
CA ALA A 49 1.42 12.68 2.36
C ALA A 49 1.17 14.18 2.62
N THR A 50 -0.05 14.53 3.03
CA THR A 50 -0.43 15.92 3.29
C THR A 50 -0.36 16.32 4.76
N ARG A 51 0.05 15.41 5.65
CA ARG A 51 0.09 15.68 7.09
C ARG A 51 1.11 16.78 7.40
N ALA A 52 0.67 17.81 8.14
CA ALA A 52 1.50 18.97 8.46
C ALA A 52 2.78 18.60 9.22
N SER A 53 2.75 17.52 10.01
CA SER A 53 3.91 17.06 10.77
C SER A 53 4.96 16.36 9.93
N ARG A 54 4.64 16.00 8.67
CA ARG A 54 5.59 15.35 7.78
C ARG A 54 6.55 16.40 7.21
N PRO A 55 7.90 16.20 7.35
CA PRO A 55 8.87 17.21 6.89
C PRO A 55 8.79 17.53 5.40
N ASP A 56 8.44 16.54 4.57
CA ASP A 56 8.32 16.68 3.12
C ASP A 56 6.85 16.60 2.67
N ALA A 57 5.93 17.12 3.48
CA ALA A 57 4.50 17.12 3.17
C ALA A 57 4.23 17.84 1.85
N ILE A 58 3.30 17.29 1.07
CA ILE A 58 2.84 17.89 -0.18
C ILE A 58 1.48 18.54 0.02
N GLY A 59 1.10 19.43 -0.89
CA GLY A 59 -0.19 20.10 -0.83
C GLY A 59 -1.32 19.24 -1.37
N HIS A 60 -2.55 19.66 -1.10
CA HIS A 60 -3.76 18.96 -1.52
C HIS A 60 -3.80 18.70 -3.03
N GLN A 61 -3.55 19.73 -3.84
CA GLN A 61 -3.66 19.59 -5.30
C GLN A 61 -2.63 18.60 -5.85
N GLN A 62 -1.42 18.62 -5.33
CA GLN A 62 -0.40 17.67 -5.74
C GLN A 62 -0.77 16.24 -5.34
N ALA A 63 -1.30 16.07 -4.14
CA ALA A 63 -1.76 14.76 -3.66
C ALA A 63 -2.88 14.22 -4.56
N VAL A 64 -3.84 15.06 -4.93
CA VAL A 64 -4.94 14.65 -5.82
C VAL A 64 -4.41 14.22 -7.19
N ARG A 65 -3.47 14.96 -7.76
CA ARG A 65 -2.88 14.59 -9.06
C ARG A 65 -2.15 13.25 -8.98
N LEU A 66 -1.44 13.00 -7.89
CA LEU A 66 -0.76 11.72 -7.70
C LEU A 66 -1.76 10.56 -7.56
N ILE A 67 -2.82 10.76 -6.79
CA ILE A 67 -3.88 9.76 -6.64
C ILE A 67 -4.51 9.44 -7.99
N GLU A 68 -4.81 10.45 -8.80
CA GLU A 68 -5.33 10.23 -10.14
C GLU A 68 -4.37 9.41 -10.99
N SER A 69 -3.07 9.67 -10.88
CA SER A 69 -2.05 8.89 -11.55
C SER A 69 -2.02 7.43 -11.08
N PHE A 70 -2.16 7.19 -9.78
CA PHE A 70 -2.16 5.84 -9.22
C PHE A 70 -3.39 5.03 -9.64
N ARG A 71 -4.47 5.69 -10.05
CA ARG A 71 -5.67 5.02 -10.54
C ARG A 71 -5.48 4.31 -11.88
N ARG A 72 -4.32 4.46 -12.51
CA ARG A 72 -3.97 3.65 -13.70
C ARG A 72 -3.81 2.17 -13.36
N PHE A 73 -3.52 1.85 -12.10
CA PHE A 73 -3.47 0.48 -11.62
C PHE A 73 -4.88 -0.03 -11.30
N ARG A 74 -5.01 -1.32 -11.03
CA ARG A 74 -6.26 -1.86 -10.53
C ARG A 74 -6.47 -1.42 -9.09
N VAL A 75 -7.63 -0.84 -8.81
CA VAL A 75 -7.97 -0.30 -7.49
C VAL A 75 -9.18 -1.04 -6.94
N GLN A 76 -9.01 -1.72 -5.83
CA GLN A 76 -10.09 -2.42 -5.14
C GLN A 76 -10.87 -1.46 -4.25
N ASP A 77 -12.19 -1.44 -4.41
CA ASP A 77 -13.07 -0.66 -3.55
C ASP A 77 -13.09 -1.21 -2.12
N VAL A 78 -13.39 -0.35 -1.17
CA VAL A 78 -13.66 -0.74 0.22
C VAL A 78 -15.09 -1.29 0.28
N THR A 79 -15.21 -2.62 0.47
CA THR A 79 -16.50 -3.29 0.50
C THR A 79 -16.79 -3.85 1.88
N SER A 80 -18.08 -4.08 2.18
CA SER A 80 -18.45 -4.73 3.45
C SER A 80 -17.92 -6.15 3.54
N GLU A 81 -17.81 -6.85 2.42
CA GLU A 81 -17.24 -8.20 2.37
C GLU A 81 -15.78 -8.21 2.79
N ILE A 82 -15.00 -7.24 2.29
CA ILE A 82 -13.58 -7.09 2.69
C ILE A 82 -13.49 -6.73 4.17
N MET A 83 -14.36 -5.84 4.65
CA MET A 83 -14.38 -5.48 6.08
C MET A 83 -14.61 -6.72 6.95
N MET A 84 -15.60 -7.53 6.62
CA MET A 84 -15.90 -8.74 7.40
C MET A 84 -14.75 -9.73 7.35
N ALA A 85 -14.14 -9.93 6.19
CA ALA A 85 -12.97 -10.79 6.05
C ALA A 85 -11.77 -10.26 6.85
N ALA A 86 -11.60 -8.94 6.88
CA ALA A 86 -10.53 -8.30 7.65
C ALA A 86 -10.70 -8.48 9.16
N LEU A 87 -11.94 -8.42 9.64
CA LEU A 87 -12.22 -8.67 11.07
C LEU A 87 -11.81 -10.10 11.47
N ASP A 88 -12.11 -11.08 10.61
CA ASP A 88 -11.71 -12.47 10.83
C ASP A 88 -10.19 -12.63 10.74
N ALA A 89 -9.56 -12.05 9.72
CA ALA A 89 -8.12 -12.14 9.51
C ALA A 89 -7.34 -11.47 10.65
N ARG A 90 -7.85 -10.37 11.20
CA ARG A 90 -7.24 -9.70 12.35
C ARG A 90 -7.06 -10.67 13.50
N GLN A 91 -8.10 -11.42 13.82
CA GLN A 91 -8.06 -12.38 14.92
C GLN A 91 -7.17 -13.59 14.58
N ARG A 92 -7.34 -14.11 13.36
CA ARG A 92 -6.63 -15.31 12.91
C ARG A 92 -5.12 -15.10 12.82
N PHE A 93 -4.68 -13.95 12.30
CA PHE A 93 -3.26 -13.68 12.05
C PHE A 93 -2.64 -12.71 13.05
N GLN A 94 -3.40 -12.23 14.03
CA GLN A 94 -2.92 -11.30 15.07
C GLN A 94 -2.39 -10.00 14.46
N LEU A 95 -3.09 -9.48 13.45
CA LEU A 95 -2.77 -8.21 12.80
C LEU A 95 -3.62 -7.09 13.38
N CYS A 96 -3.17 -5.82 13.20
CA CYS A 96 -4.10 -4.71 13.37
C CYS A 96 -5.14 -4.75 12.25
N TYR A 97 -6.31 -4.13 12.48
CA TYR A 97 -7.39 -4.19 11.50
C TYR A 97 -6.97 -3.68 10.12
N TRP A 98 -6.27 -2.54 10.08
CA TRP A 98 -5.92 -1.91 8.81
C TRP A 98 -4.96 -2.76 7.96
N ASP A 99 -4.04 -3.46 8.61
CA ASP A 99 -3.16 -4.41 7.92
C ASP A 99 -3.95 -5.63 7.45
N ALA A 100 -4.89 -6.12 8.25
CA ALA A 100 -5.76 -7.21 7.84
C ALA A 100 -6.59 -6.83 6.61
N ALA A 101 -7.09 -5.59 6.57
CA ALA A 101 -7.86 -5.09 5.42
C ALA A 101 -7.01 -5.02 4.14
N ILE A 102 -5.74 -4.66 4.26
CA ILE A 102 -4.80 -4.69 3.12
C ILE A 102 -4.64 -6.11 2.58
N ILE A 103 -4.41 -7.07 3.47
CA ILE A 103 -4.25 -8.48 3.07
C ILE A 103 -5.53 -9.00 2.39
N GLU A 104 -6.71 -8.70 2.95
CA GLU A 104 -7.95 -9.21 2.39
C GLU A 104 -8.33 -8.52 1.07
N ALA A 105 -8.02 -7.24 0.89
CA ALA A 105 -8.19 -6.57 -0.39
C ALA A 105 -7.30 -7.22 -1.46
N SER A 106 -6.04 -7.53 -1.14
CA SER A 106 -5.15 -8.20 -2.07
C SER A 106 -5.66 -9.58 -2.44
N ARG A 107 -6.21 -10.32 -1.48
CA ARG A 107 -6.77 -11.65 -1.70
C ARG A 107 -7.94 -11.62 -2.68
N VAL A 108 -8.87 -10.68 -2.49
CA VAL A 108 -10.05 -10.53 -3.34
C VAL A 108 -9.65 -10.24 -4.80
N MET A 109 -8.56 -9.52 -5.00
CA MET A 109 -8.04 -9.19 -6.33
C MET A 109 -7.27 -10.35 -6.98
N GLY A 110 -7.07 -11.45 -6.27
CA GLY A 110 -6.29 -12.57 -6.76
C GLY A 110 -4.77 -12.39 -6.65
N CYS A 111 -4.33 -11.41 -5.86
CA CYS A 111 -2.90 -11.20 -5.63
C CYS A 111 -2.39 -12.22 -4.61
N THR A 112 -1.22 -12.79 -4.88
CA THR A 112 -0.57 -13.71 -3.94
C THR A 112 0.60 -13.05 -3.20
N GLN A 113 0.92 -11.80 -3.57
CA GLN A 113 2.05 -11.06 -3.00
C GLN A 113 1.66 -9.62 -2.71
N VAL A 114 2.03 -9.15 -1.51
CA VAL A 114 1.90 -7.75 -1.09
C VAL A 114 3.31 -7.18 -0.92
N LEU A 115 3.57 -6.04 -1.54
CA LEU A 115 4.82 -5.30 -1.36
C LEU A 115 4.64 -4.32 -0.22
N SER A 116 5.33 -4.54 0.89
CA SER A 116 5.20 -3.71 2.08
C SER A 116 6.47 -3.78 2.93
N GLU A 117 6.84 -2.64 3.52
CA GLU A 117 7.91 -2.57 4.52
C GLU A 117 7.37 -2.88 5.93
N ASP A 118 6.08 -2.66 6.16
CA ASP A 118 5.49 -2.66 7.51
C ASP A 118 4.98 -4.02 7.97
N LEU A 119 4.59 -4.90 7.04
CA LEU A 119 4.09 -6.23 7.36
C LEU A 119 5.25 -7.22 7.48
N ASN A 120 4.99 -8.36 8.14
CA ASN A 120 6.03 -9.38 8.34
C ASN A 120 6.40 -10.05 7.03
N GLU A 121 7.62 -9.79 6.57
CA GLU A 121 8.15 -10.39 5.36
C GLU A 121 8.26 -11.91 5.53
N GLY A 122 7.86 -12.64 4.51
CA GLY A 122 7.93 -14.09 4.47
C GLY A 122 6.78 -14.81 5.17
N GLN A 123 5.94 -14.08 5.90
CA GLN A 123 4.77 -14.70 6.51
C GLN A 123 3.71 -14.99 5.45
N ASP A 124 3.10 -16.18 5.55
CA ASP A 124 1.99 -16.59 4.68
C ASP A 124 0.66 -16.31 5.39
N TYR A 125 -0.15 -15.46 4.79
CA TYR A 125 -1.49 -15.11 5.28
C TYR A 125 -2.56 -15.88 4.48
N GLY A 126 -2.46 -17.20 4.49
CA GLY A 126 -3.43 -18.04 3.79
C GLY A 126 -3.35 -17.88 2.27
N GLY A 127 -2.15 -18.00 1.70
CA GLY A 127 -1.91 -17.87 0.27
C GLY A 127 -1.52 -16.48 -0.19
N VAL A 128 -1.49 -15.49 0.71
CA VAL A 128 -0.96 -14.17 0.43
C VAL A 128 0.33 -13.98 1.25
N SER A 129 1.42 -13.72 0.59
CA SER A 129 2.72 -13.49 1.26
C SER A 129 3.15 -12.03 1.12
N VAL A 130 4.06 -11.61 2.00
CA VAL A 130 4.57 -10.25 2.02
C VAL A 130 6.04 -10.25 1.60
N THR A 131 6.41 -9.31 0.73
CA THR A 131 7.80 -9.05 0.34
C THR A 131 8.12 -7.61 0.68
N ASN A 132 9.24 -7.39 1.38
CA ASN A 132 9.76 -6.04 1.60
C ASN A 132 10.64 -5.66 0.41
N PRO A 133 10.21 -4.74 -0.46
CA PRO A 133 10.98 -4.41 -1.67
C PRO A 133 12.19 -3.51 -1.40
N PHE A 134 12.34 -3.04 -0.15
CA PHE A 134 13.37 -2.08 0.23
C PHE A 134 14.59 -2.74 0.92
N ARG A 135 14.63 -4.02 0.94
CA ARG A 135 15.78 -4.77 1.43
C ARG A 135 16.72 -5.16 0.32
#